data_432dab536ff7d32b0eafb318fc8be0d0
#
_entry.id   432dab536ff7d32b0eafb318fc8be0d0
#
_cell.length_a   1.000
_cell.length_b   1.000
_cell.length_c   1.000
_cell.angle_alpha   90.00
_cell.angle_beta   90.00
_cell.angle_gamma   90.00
#
_symmetry.space_group_name_H-M   'P 1'
#
loop_
_entity.id
_entity.type
_entity.pdbx_description
1 polymer ?
#
loop_
_entity_poly.entity_id
_entity_poly.type
_entity_poly.pdbx_seq_one_letter_code
_entity_poly.pdbx_strand_id
1 'polypeptide(L)'
;MNRHRAIGTRFCVVALVGALLLGLLAPSAFAQAKKLSVAYMPHPIHEQQLKWMKKWGEANGVEIKPTPISYEVYVEKLTASFLAKSQEYDIIWHNDDWGQLWGAFMEPVDEVKALQLMDTKVLVDPAMLWPGPDKKKHPTAVPMLETLGIFFYRKDLIKSEEYPRTWADLVKTSQRLQKEGKVKWGYVGGMKYPHTWFTLLWSFWTNDCDLFSPYNERDNEAMAKNDWKSMLGDKCAREAVEFWWDAINTHKISPPGMVGYTRTEADAVFMAGDAFMTMNDTPLWGKYNDPNASKVAGKVQMGAFPLGPSTTRKGVAWRAAWFWAIPKAISPGQKALAKQLLNWIGESDEVQVDAWKATGGIPAVTRIQQRLAKEDPLFLQVKTILIDAPFHIVPAYYFKQWPEVHATFSDTATKALTGKREDIGKVLTEGGKKLSEIMRR
;
A
#
# COMPACT_ATOMS: atom_id res chain seq x y z
N MET A 1 19.61 9.86 100.91
CA MET A 1 20.91 9.29 100.55
C MET A 1 20.74 8.24 99.44
N ASN A 2 21.25 8.60 98.32
CA ASN A 2 21.66 7.78 97.15
C ASN A 2 20.90 6.51 96.74
N ARG A 3 20.16 6.61 95.63
CA ARG A 3 20.06 5.56 94.59
C ARG A 3 19.75 6.21 93.26
N HIS A 4 20.76 6.46 92.45
CA HIS A 4 20.67 6.64 91.01
C HIS A 4 21.83 5.89 90.41
N ARG A 5 21.53 4.90 89.56
CA ARG A 5 22.29 4.46 88.38
C ARG A 5 21.79 3.09 87.95
N ALA A 6 21.14 3.03 86.82
CA ALA A 6 21.30 2.02 85.79
C ALA A 6 20.01 1.86 84.93
N ILE A 7 19.79 2.79 84.06
CA ILE A 7 18.89 2.61 82.88
C ILE A 7 19.47 3.45 81.76
N GLY A 8 20.34 2.90 80.94
CA GLY A 8 20.95 3.70 79.87
C GLY A 8 21.70 2.95 78.81
N THR A 9 21.56 1.61 78.66
CA THR A 9 22.38 0.91 77.66
C THR A 9 21.67 -0.22 76.89
N ARG A 10 20.36 -0.29 76.96
CA ARG A 10 19.61 -1.36 76.21
C ARG A 10 18.72 -0.88 75.07
N PHE A 11 18.66 0.41 74.82
CA PHE A 11 17.80 0.97 73.71
C PHE A 11 18.50 1.24 72.38
N CYS A 12 19.85 1.25 72.37
CA CYS A 12 20.59 1.56 71.11
C CYS A 12 20.86 0.37 70.18
N VAL A 13 20.72 -0.88 70.63
CA VAL A 13 21.04 -2.06 69.82
C VAL A 13 19.83 -2.55 69.00
N VAL A 14 18.61 -2.26 69.42
CA VAL A 14 17.40 -2.68 68.69
C VAL A 14 17.07 -1.75 67.50
N ALA A 15 17.51 -0.48 67.58
CA ALA A 15 17.27 0.46 66.49
C ALA A 15 18.18 0.25 65.24
N LEU A 16 19.38 -0.34 65.42
CA LEU A 16 20.29 -0.59 64.29
C LEU A 16 20.00 -1.88 63.50
N VAL A 17 19.32 -2.86 64.10
CA VAL A 17 18.93 -4.09 63.38
C VAL A 17 17.64 -3.87 62.58
N GLY A 18 16.77 -2.96 62.98
CA GLY A 18 15.55 -2.59 62.23
C GLY A 18 15.85 -1.80 60.95
N ALA A 19 16.93 -1.00 60.91
CA ALA A 19 17.31 -0.23 59.73
C ALA A 19 18.03 -1.04 58.64
N LEU A 20 18.65 -2.19 59.02
CA LEU A 20 19.29 -3.09 58.04
C LEU A 20 18.33 -4.07 57.36
N LEU A 21 17.14 -4.31 57.91
CA LEU A 21 16.12 -5.19 57.28
C LEU A 21 15.10 -4.45 56.44
N LEU A 22 15.02 -3.11 56.49
CA LEU A 22 14.20 -2.28 55.58
C LEU A 22 14.87 -1.90 54.28
N GLY A 23 16.17 -2.18 54.12
CA GLY A 23 16.93 -1.91 52.90
C GLY A 23 16.86 -2.99 51.81
N LEU A 24 16.19 -4.14 52.07
CA LEU A 24 16.15 -5.29 51.12
C LEU A 24 14.77 -5.53 50.50
N LEU A 25 13.80 -4.64 50.73
CA LEU A 25 12.52 -4.61 50.05
C LEU A 25 12.42 -3.34 49.18
N ALA A 26 13.45 -3.05 48.35
CA ALA A 26 13.21 -2.25 47.15
C ALA A 26 12.23 -3.08 46.33
N PRO A 27 11.00 -2.58 46.03
CA PRO A 27 10.18 -3.26 45.05
C PRO A 27 11.04 -3.33 43.80
N SER A 28 11.38 -4.56 43.37
CA SER A 28 11.81 -4.77 42.00
C SER A 28 10.70 -4.13 41.17
N ALA A 29 10.92 -2.90 40.71
CA ALA A 29 10.10 -2.31 39.67
C ALA A 29 10.19 -3.32 38.51
N PHE A 30 9.23 -4.23 38.44
CA PHE A 30 9.03 -5.00 37.23
C PHE A 30 8.91 -3.95 36.14
N ALA A 31 10.00 -3.73 35.43
CA ALA A 31 10.00 -2.87 34.27
C ALA A 31 8.87 -3.43 33.40
N GLN A 32 7.76 -2.72 33.35
CA GLN A 32 6.61 -3.12 32.55
C GLN A 32 7.17 -3.42 31.15
N ALA A 33 6.99 -4.66 30.70
CA ALA A 33 7.56 -5.10 29.45
C ALA A 33 7.17 -4.09 28.36
N LYS A 34 8.17 -3.50 27.71
CA LYS A 34 7.93 -2.54 26.63
C LYS A 34 7.12 -3.24 25.56
N LYS A 35 6.09 -2.59 25.03
CA LYS A 35 5.27 -3.15 23.96
C LYS A 35 5.06 -2.11 22.86
N LEU A 36 4.86 -2.58 21.63
CA LEU A 36 4.38 -1.79 20.50
C LEU A 36 3.18 -2.48 19.85
N SER A 37 2.06 -1.78 19.78
CA SER A 37 0.85 -2.22 19.08
C SER A 37 0.91 -1.78 17.62
N VAL A 38 0.74 -2.71 16.68
CA VAL A 38 0.89 -2.46 15.23
C VAL A 38 -0.42 -2.77 14.52
N ALA A 39 -1.12 -1.74 14.02
CA ALA A 39 -2.30 -1.93 13.17
C ALA A 39 -1.90 -2.07 11.70
N TYR A 40 -2.41 -3.11 11.04
CA TYR A 40 -2.06 -3.41 9.66
C TYR A 40 -3.19 -4.07 8.89
N MET A 41 -3.16 -3.97 7.57
CA MET A 41 -4.01 -4.75 6.68
C MET A 41 -3.37 -6.13 6.45
N PRO A 42 -4.10 -7.25 6.59
CA PRO A 42 -3.60 -8.58 6.22
C PRO A 42 -3.14 -8.62 4.75
N HIS A 43 -1.83 -8.73 4.54
CA HIS A 43 -1.20 -8.79 3.24
C HIS A 43 0.18 -9.47 3.36
N PRO A 44 0.65 -10.24 2.36
CA PRO A 44 1.92 -10.98 2.46
C PRO A 44 3.11 -10.16 2.93
N ILE A 45 3.24 -8.91 2.46
CA ILE A 45 4.35 -8.04 2.86
C ILE A 45 4.25 -7.59 4.32
N HIS A 46 3.05 -7.26 4.80
CA HIS A 46 2.87 -6.89 6.20
C HIS A 46 3.18 -8.07 7.13
N GLU A 47 2.68 -9.26 6.79
CA GLU A 47 2.97 -10.49 7.54
C GLU A 47 4.48 -10.78 7.57
N GLN A 48 5.17 -10.55 6.45
CA GLN A 48 6.61 -10.72 6.38
C GLN A 48 7.36 -9.69 7.24
N GLN A 49 6.98 -8.42 7.17
CA GLN A 49 7.60 -7.37 7.98
C GLN A 49 7.30 -7.55 9.48
N LEU A 50 6.11 -8.02 9.85
CA LEU A 50 5.78 -8.34 11.23
C LEU A 50 6.66 -9.45 11.82
N LYS A 51 7.10 -10.43 11.03
CA LYS A 51 8.09 -11.42 11.50
C LYS A 51 9.40 -10.74 11.89
N TRP A 52 9.86 -9.78 11.09
CA TRP A 52 11.06 -9.01 11.37
C TRP A 52 10.87 -8.07 12.58
N MET A 53 9.73 -7.39 12.68
CA MET A 53 9.40 -6.58 13.86
C MET A 53 9.44 -7.39 15.15
N LYS A 54 8.87 -8.62 15.13
CA LYS A 54 8.91 -9.54 16.28
C LYS A 54 10.34 -9.94 16.61
N LYS A 55 11.17 -10.31 15.62
CA LYS A 55 12.59 -10.62 15.81
C LYS A 55 13.37 -9.47 16.46
N TRP A 56 13.11 -8.24 15.99
CA TRP A 56 13.68 -7.04 16.62
C TRP A 56 13.17 -6.88 18.06
N GLY A 57 11.88 -7.08 18.28
CA GLY A 57 11.26 -6.98 19.58
C GLY A 57 11.88 -7.95 20.61
N GLU A 58 12.08 -9.21 20.22
CA GLU A 58 12.75 -10.23 21.03
C GLU A 58 14.18 -9.80 21.40
N ALA A 59 14.96 -9.28 20.44
CA ALA A 59 16.31 -8.80 20.67
C ALA A 59 16.40 -7.55 21.54
N ASN A 60 15.33 -6.75 21.66
CA ASN A 60 15.30 -5.48 22.39
C ASN A 60 14.38 -5.49 23.63
N GLY A 61 13.83 -6.65 23.99
CA GLY A 61 12.90 -6.80 25.13
C GLY A 61 11.59 -6.03 24.92
N VAL A 62 11.07 -6.01 23.70
CA VAL A 62 9.85 -5.31 23.29
C VAL A 62 8.84 -6.32 22.72
N GLU A 63 7.67 -6.39 23.33
CA GLU A 63 6.57 -7.20 22.77
C GLU A 63 5.92 -6.48 21.59
N ILE A 64 5.86 -7.13 20.42
CA ILE A 64 5.14 -6.63 19.25
C ILE A 64 3.74 -7.25 19.22
N LYS A 65 2.70 -6.40 19.28
CA LYS A 65 1.28 -6.79 19.23
C LYS A 65 0.64 -6.40 17.91
N PRO A 66 0.58 -7.31 16.91
CA PRO A 66 -0.08 -7.01 15.64
C PRO A 66 -1.60 -7.05 15.81
N THR A 67 -2.29 -6.10 15.19
CA THR A 67 -3.76 -6.02 15.10
C THR A 67 -4.16 -5.97 13.63
N PRO A 68 -4.64 -7.09 13.07
CA PRO A 68 -5.13 -7.11 11.69
C PRO A 68 -6.47 -6.38 11.58
N ILE A 69 -6.61 -5.55 10.54
CA ILE A 69 -7.84 -4.82 10.21
C ILE A 69 -8.05 -4.95 8.71
N SER A 70 -9.23 -5.41 8.26
CA SER A 70 -9.49 -5.57 6.84
C SER A 70 -9.48 -4.22 6.11
N TYR A 71 -9.07 -4.23 4.83
CA TYR A 71 -8.93 -3.01 4.03
C TYR A 71 -10.22 -2.21 3.94
N GLU A 72 -11.36 -2.90 3.85
CA GLU A 72 -12.69 -2.31 3.65
C GLU A 72 -13.13 -1.38 4.80
N VAL A 73 -12.63 -1.64 6.01
CA VAL A 73 -12.96 -0.85 7.23
C VAL A 73 -11.76 -0.14 7.84
N TYR A 74 -10.57 -0.29 7.24
CA TYR A 74 -9.30 0.21 7.80
C TYR A 74 -9.32 1.72 7.98
N VAL A 75 -9.69 2.45 6.93
CA VAL A 75 -9.69 3.91 6.92
C VAL A 75 -10.69 4.47 7.94
N GLU A 76 -11.91 3.92 7.96
CA GLU A 76 -12.96 4.37 8.88
C GLU A 76 -12.55 4.14 10.34
N LYS A 77 -12.10 2.92 10.66
CA LYS A 77 -11.70 2.54 12.02
C LYS A 77 -10.54 3.38 12.55
N LEU A 78 -9.49 3.59 11.74
CA LEU A 78 -8.35 4.38 12.18
C LEU A 78 -8.67 5.87 12.26
N THR A 79 -9.45 6.42 11.33
CA THR A 79 -9.88 7.81 11.40
C THR A 79 -10.67 8.08 12.69
N ALA A 80 -11.59 7.18 13.06
CA ALA A 80 -12.32 7.29 14.32
C ALA A 80 -11.37 7.23 15.54
N SER A 81 -10.37 6.34 15.52
CA SER A 81 -9.34 6.25 16.57
C SER A 81 -8.53 7.53 16.70
N PHE A 82 -8.13 8.17 15.59
CA PHE A 82 -7.37 9.42 15.61
C PHE A 82 -8.19 10.60 16.12
N LEU A 83 -9.44 10.72 15.71
CA LEU A 83 -10.36 11.75 16.19
C LEU A 83 -10.61 11.62 17.69
N ALA A 84 -10.71 10.40 18.20
CA ALA A 84 -10.82 10.10 19.63
C ALA A 84 -9.49 10.29 20.41
N LYS A 85 -8.37 10.63 19.73
CA LYS A 85 -7.01 10.68 20.31
C LYS A 85 -6.64 9.40 21.03
N SER A 86 -7.06 8.25 20.52
CA SER A 86 -6.78 6.94 21.07
C SER A 86 -5.26 6.64 21.05
N GLN A 87 -4.78 5.93 22.06
CA GLN A 87 -3.42 5.42 22.15
C GLN A 87 -3.36 3.89 21.92
N GLU A 88 -4.37 3.34 21.22
CA GLU A 88 -4.49 1.89 21.00
C GLU A 88 -3.38 1.35 20.11
N TYR A 89 -2.96 2.14 19.12
CA TYR A 89 -1.95 1.74 18.13
C TYR A 89 -0.72 2.65 18.23
N ASP A 90 0.48 2.05 18.29
CA ASP A 90 1.76 2.75 18.30
C ASP A 90 2.34 2.93 16.92
N ILE A 91 2.10 1.97 16.05
CA ILE A 91 2.49 1.98 14.63
C ILE A 91 1.28 1.56 13.81
N ILE A 92 1.08 2.21 12.68
CA ILE A 92 0.01 1.88 11.74
C ILE A 92 0.58 1.70 10.33
N TRP A 93 0.00 0.79 9.55
CA TRP A 93 0.15 0.84 8.11
C TRP A 93 -0.50 2.10 7.56
N HIS A 94 0.19 2.75 6.64
CA HIS A 94 -0.27 3.97 6.00
C HIS A 94 -0.07 3.86 4.49
N ASN A 95 -1.04 4.29 3.71
CA ASN A 95 -0.98 4.31 2.27
C ASN A 95 -0.80 5.74 1.75
N ASP A 96 -0.25 5.91 0.55
CA ASP A 96 0.01 7.22 -0.05
C ASP A 96 -1.26 8.05 -0.25
N ASP A 97 -2.38 7.44 -0.60
CA ASP A 97 -3.67 8.11 -0.78
C ASP A 97 -4.32 8.63 0.52
N TRP A 98 -3.74 8.34 1.69
CA TRP A 98 -4.26 8.81 2.98
C TRP A 98 -3.42 9.92 3.60
N GLY A 99 -2.35 10.35 2.94
CA GLY A 99 -1.44 11.36 3.48
C GLY A 99 -2.13 12.65 3.86
N GLN A 100 -3.00 13.16 3.00
CA GLN A 100 -3.76 14.39 3.25
C GLN A 100 -4.93 14.19 4.24
N LEU A 101 -5.44 12.96 4.35
CA LEU A 101 -6.50 12.63 5.30
C LEU A 101 -5.94 12.56 6.74
N TRP A 102 -4.75 11.98 6.91
CA TRP A 102 -4.22 11.63 8.23
C TRP A 102 -2.99 12.42 8.68
N GLY A 103 -2.35 13.21 7.82
CA GLY A 103 -1.09 13.89 8.14
C GLY A 103 -1.10 14.70 9.43
N ALA A 104 -2.22 15.36 9.76
CA ALA A 104 -2.38 16.12 11.00
C ALA A 104 -2.31 15.24 12.26
N PHE A 105 -2.63 13.97 12.15
CA PHE A 105 -2.66 12.99 13.24
C PHE A 105 -1.37 12.19 13.38
N MET A 106 -0.43 12.34 12.45
CA MET A 106 0.82 11.58 12.45
C MET A 106 1.97 12.38 13.03
N GLU A 107 2.87 11.65 13.70
CA GLU A 107 4.11 12.18 14.26
C GLU A 107 5.11 12.46 13.12
N PRO A 108 5.82 13.61 13.12
CA PRO A 108 6.97 13.81 12.25
C PRO A 108 8.07 12.78 12.50
N VAL A 109 8.68 12.32 11.40
CA VAL A 109 9.71 11.24 11.43
C VAL A 109 11.05 11.68 10.85
N ASP A 110 11.34 12.97 10.81
CA ASP A 110 12.59 13.54 10.27
C ASP A 110 13.86 12.91 10.87
N GLU A 111 13.81 12.53 12.14
CA GLU A 111 14.94 11.91 12.85
C GLU A 111 15.17 10.45 12.51
N VAL A 112 14.27 9.81 11.73
CA VAL A 112 14.45 8.44 11.26
C VAL A 112 15.49 8.42 10.15
N LYS A 113 16.73 8.05 10.50
CA LYS A 113 17.88 8.10 9.58
C LYS A 113 17.72 7.24 8.34
N ALA A 114 16.94 6.16 8.44
CA ALA A 114 16.62 5.30 7.31
C ALA A 114 16.03 6.06 6.11
N LEU A 115 15.34 7.19 6.32
CA LEU A 115 14.82 8.02 5.24
C LEU A 115 15.91 8.53 4.28
N GLN A 116 17.15 8.71 4.77
CA GLN A 116 18.28 9.14 3.94
C GLN A 116 18.77 8.07 2.97
N LEU A 117 18.38 6.81 3.19
CA LEU A 117 18.75 5.66 2.36
C LEU A 117 17.73 5.39 1.23
N MET A 118 16.61 6.11 1.24
CA MET A 118 15.45 5.88 0.38
C MET A 118 15.32 6.97 -0.68
N ASP A 119 14.68 6.66 -1.80
CA ASP A 119 14.30 7.69 -2.78
C ASP A 119 13.05 8.44 -2.29
N THR A 120 13.25 9.36 -1.34
CA THR A 120 12.14 10.10 -0.73
C THR A 120 11.43 11.03 -1.70
N LYS A 121 12.06 11.45 -2.80
CA LYS A 121 11.39 12.26 -3.83
C LYS A 121 10.25 11.51 -4.52
N VAL A 122 10.42 10.21 -4.66
CA VAL A 122 9.42 9.33 -5.25
C VAL A 122 8.44 8.82 -4.20
N LEU A 123 8.95 8.48 -3.01
CA LEU A 123 8.20 7.73 -2.00
C LEU A 123 7.47 8.62 -0.98
N VAL A 124 7.96 9.82 -0.72
CA VAL A 124 7.43 10.69 0.37
C VAL A 124 6.77 11.95 -0.14
N ASP A 125 7.09 12.37 -1.37
CA ASP A 125 6.55 13.57 -1.97
C ASP A 125 5.15 13.30 -2.57
N PRO A 126 4.27 14.23 -2.46
CA PRO A 126 3.88 15.18 -1.43
C PRO A 126 2.84 14.60 -0.47
N ALA A 127 2.45 13.31 -0.71
CA ALA A 127 1.39 12.64 0.02
C ALA A 127 1.71 12.53 1.53
N MET A 128 2.99 12.32 1.88
CA MET A 128 3.43 12.12 3.26
C MET A 128 4.07 13.34 3.90
N LEU A 129 4.01 14.52 3.26
CA LEU A 129 4.54 15.75 3.82
C LEU A 129 3.41 16.57 4.47
N TRP A 130 3.56 16.88 5.75
CA TRP A 130 2.59 17.65 6.50
C TRP A 130 3.23 18.84 7.22
N PRO A 131 2.57 20.03 7.25
CA PRO A 131 3.10 21.21 7.93
C PRO A 131 3.26 20.98 9.43
N GLY A 132 4.47 21.25 9.95
CA GLY A 132 4.74 21.26 11.38
C GLY A 132 4.45 22.63 12.04
N PRO A 133 4.70 22.75 13.36
CA PRO A 133 4.56 24.03 14.08
C PRO A 133 5.46 25.14 13.54
N ASP A 134 6.59 24.78 12.94
CA ASP A 134 7.55 25.70 12.29
C ASP A 134 7.12 26.14 10.88
N LYS A 135 5.93 25.73 10.44
CA LYS A 135 5.37 25.94 9.10
C LYS A 135 6.13 25.26 7.95
N LYS A 136 7.13 24.45 8.25
CA LYS A 136 7.80 23.60 7.26
C LYS A 136 7.05 22.27 7.10
N LYS A 137 7.18 21.66 5.94
CA LYS A 137 6.62 20.32 5.71
C LYS A 137 7.59 19.27 6.20
N HIS A 138 7.09 18.35 7.01
CA HIS A 138 7.84 17.23 7.59
C HIS A 138 7.30 15.90 7.09
N PRO A 139 8.15 14.89 6.86
CA PRO A 139 7.68 13.54 6.59
C PRO A 139 6.93 12.99 7.81
N THR A 140 5.77 12.39 7.59
CA THR A 140 4.89 11.85 8.63
C THR A 140 4.78 10.33 8.59
N ALA A 141 5.53 9.68 7.69
CA ALA A 141 5.57 8.24 7.57
C ALA A 141 6.92 7.79 7.00
N VAL A 142 7.33 6.56 7.32
CA VAL A 142 8.54 5.93 6.82
C VAL A 142 8.17 4.95 5.72
N PRO A 143 8.71 5.09 4.49
CA PRO A 143 8.45 4.14 3.42
C PRO A 143 8.85 2.72 3.83
N MET A 144 7.93 1.81 3.65
CA MET A 144 8.12 0.39 3.92
C MET A 144 8.68 -0.30 2.67
N LEU A 145 8.06 0.00 1.54
CA LEU A 145 8.40 -0.50 0.22
C LEU A 145 7.71 0.33 -0.85
N GLU A 146 8.17 0.18 -2.08
CA GLU A 146 7.36 0.55 -3.24
C GLU A 146 6.43 -0.61 -3.60
N THR A 147 5.16 -0.33 -3.80
CA THR A 147 4.25 -1.23 -4.48
C THR A 147 4.11 -0.77 -5.90
N LEU A 148 4.22 -1.71 -6.81
CA LEU A 148 4.05 -1.43 -8.22
C LEU A 148 2.87 -2.26 -8.71
N GLY A 149 1.91 -1.59 -9.33
CA GLY A 149 0.87 -2.28 -10.07
C GLY A 149 1.48 -2.94 -11.30
N ILE A 150 1.26 -4.24 -11.45
CA ILE A 150 1.85 -5.04 -12.52
C ILE A 150 0.87 -6.10 -13.01
N PHE A 151 1.03 -6.52 -14.25
CA PHE A 151 0.34 -7.70 -14.75
C PHE A 151 1.07 -8.97 -14.33
N PHE A 152 0.32 -9.91 -13.77
CA PHE A 152 0.74 -11.30 -13.60
C PHE A 152 0.11 -12.12 -14.70
N TYR A 153 0.90 -12.97 -15.36
CA TYR A 153 0.42 -13.79 -16.45
C TYR A 153 0.96 -15.22 -16.40
N ARG A 154 0.27 -16.14 -17.02
CA ARG A 154 0.63 -17.54 -17.17
C ARG A 154 1.67 -17.71 -18.27
N LYS A 155 2.98 -17.67 -17.91
CA LYS A 155 4.11 -17.84 -18.83
C LYS A 155 4.19 -19.21 -19.49
N ASP A 156 3.55 -20.20 -18.89
CA ASP A 156 3.48 -21.56 -19.43
C ASP A 156 2.49 -21.72 -20.60
N LEU A 157 1.67 -20.71 -20.88
CA LEU A 157 0.65 -20.72 -21.91
C LEU A 157 1.06 -19.99 -23.20
N ILE A 158 2.09 -19.20 -23.13
CA ILE A 158 2.57 -18.36 -24.26
C ILE A 158 4.09 -18.33 -24.26
N LYS A 159 4.68 -18.05 -25.43
CA LYS A 159 6.08 -17.65 -25.54
C LYS A 159 6.26 -16.20 -25.16
N SER A 160 7.47 -15.79 -24.76
CA SER A 160 7.73 -14.40 -24.33
C SER A 160 7.40 -13.35 -25.37
N GLU A 161 7.62 -13.64 -26.65
CA GLU A 161 7.29 -12.77 -27.79
C GLU A 161 5.79 -12.63 -28.05
N GLU A 162 4.97 -13.56 -27.52
CA GLU A 162 3.49 -13.54 -27.62
C GLU A 162 2.83 -12.72 -26.49
N TYR A 163 3.63 -12.14 -25.58
CA TYR A 163 3.09 -11.34 -24.51
C TYR A 163 2.27 -10.17 -25.06
N PRO A 164 1.01 -9.97 -24.62
CA PRO A 164 0.14 -8.91 -25.12
C PRO A 164 0.72 -7.52 -24.85
N ARG A 165 1.00 -6.76 -25.89
CA ARG A 165 1.53 -5.38 -25.78
C ARG A 165 0.46 -4.31 -25.91
N THR A 166 -0.69 -4.68 -26.48
CA THR A 166 -1.85 -3.80 -26.67
C THR A 166 -3.12 -4.46 -26.14
N TRP A 167 -4.17 -3.68 -25.94
CA TRP A 167 -5.49 -4.22 -25.60
C TRP A 167 -6.00 -5.19 -26.67
N ALA A 168 -5.75 -4.90 -27.94
CA ALA A 168 -6.12 -5.79 -29.04
C ALA A 168 -5.38 -7.12 -28.96
N ASP A 169 -4.07 -7.10 -28.61
CA ASP A 169 -3.30 -8.34 -28.40
C ASP A 169 -3.85 -9.13 -27.22
N LEU A 170 -4.23 -8.44 -26.12
CA LEU A 170 -4.84 -9.08 -24.95
C LEU A 170 -6.11 -9.83 -25.35
N VAL A 171 -7.00 -9.21 -26.13
CA VAL A 171 -8.23 -9.85 -26.60
C VAL A 171 -7.89 -11.06 -27.48
N LYS A 172 -7.02 -10.88 -28.49
CA LYS A 172 -6.62 -11.93 -29.43
C LYS A 172 -6.00 -13.15 -28.74
N THR A 173 -5.04 -12.91 -27.84
CA THR A 173 -4.36 -13.97 -27.11
C THR A 173 -5.33 -14.70 -26.18
N SER A 174 -6.18 -13.94 -25.48
CA SER A 174 -7.20 -14.51 -24.58
C SER A 174 -8.17 -15.43 -25.32
N GLN A 175 -8.73 -14.98 -26.44
CA GLN A 175 -9.66 -15.79 -27.25
C GLN A 175 -9.00 -17.04 -27.81
N ARG A 176 -7.72 -16.96 -28.23
CA ARG A 176 -6.95 -18.13 -28.65
C ARG A 176 -6.83 -19.15 -27.52
N LEU A 177 -6.41 -18.71 -26.33
CA LEU A 177 -6.22 -19.61 -25.18
C LEU A 177 -7.54 -20.21 -24.69
N GLN A 178 -8.64 -19.47 -24.75
CA GLN A 178 -9.98 -19.99 -24.47
C GLN A 178 -10.41 -21.05 -25.48
N LYS A 179 -10.21 -20.80 -26.78
CA LYS A 179 -10.50 -21.77 -27.85
C LYS A 179 -9.68 -23.06 -27.74
N GLU A 180 -8.43 -22.94 -27.26
CA GLU A 180 -7.55 -24.07 -26.98
C GLU A 180 -7.92 -24.81 -25.66
N GLY A 181 -8.91 -24.32 -24.90
CA GLY A 181 -9.32 -24.91 -23.63
C GLY A 181 -8.30 -24.75 -22.48
N LYS A 182 -7.32 -23.84 -22.64
CA LYS A 182 -6.23 -23.65 -21.67
C LYS A 182 -6.62 -22.77 -20.49
N VAL A 183 -7.56 -21.84 -20.69
CA VAL A 183 -8.11 -20.96 -19.66
C VAL A 183 -9.60 -20.73 -19.90
N LYS A 184 -10.30 -20.44 -18.82
CA LYS A 184 -11.71 -20.02 -18.88
C LYS A 184 -11.82 -18.53 -19.20
N TRP A 185 -10.87 -17.73 -18.71
CA TRP A 185 -10.85 -16.27 -18.85
C TRP A 185 -9.48 -15.79 -19.32
N GLY A 186 -9.47 -14.79 -20.19
CA GLY A 186 -8.26 -14.08 -20.59
C GLY A 186 -7.75 -13.15 -19.50
N TYR A 187 -8.67 -12.47 -18.81
CA TYR A 187 -8.33 -11.54 -17.75
C TYR A 187 -9.35 -11.61 -16.61
N VAL A 188 -8.86 -11.44 -15.38
CA VAL A 188 -9.67 -11.24 -14.18
C VAL A 188 -9.08 -10.11 -13.33
N GLY A 189 -9.93 -9.25 -12.76
CA GLY A 189 -9.51 -8.15 -11.88
C GLY A 189 -10.60 -7.75 -10.89
N GLY A 190 -10.23 -7.01 -9.85
CA GLY A 190 -11.19 -6.43 -8.91
C GLY A 190 -11.80 -5.15 -9.48
N MET A 191 -13.13 -5.07 -9.56
CA MET A 191 -13.86 -3.89 -10.03
C MET A 191 -14.88 -3.34 -9.04
N LYS A 192 -15.14 -4.04 -7.93
CA LYS A 192 -16.00 -3.57 -6.85
C LYS A 192 -15.25 -2.58 -5.96
N TYR A 193 -15.92 -1.51 -5.51
CA TYR A 193 -15.36 -0.61 -4.49
C TYR A 193 -14.83 -1.40 -3.26
N PRO A 194 -13.68 -1.09 -2.71
CA PRO A 194 -12.73 -0.02 -3.09
C PRO A 194 -11.69 -0.40 -4.15
N HIS A 195 -11.87 -1.47 -4.93
CA HIS A 195 -10.88 -1.98 -5.89
C HIS A 195 -11.15 -1.58 -7.36
N THR A 196 -12.21 -0.82 -7.63
CA THR A 196 -12.59 -0.40 -9.00
C THR A 196 -11.45 0.27 -9.73
N TRP A 197 -10.75 1.19 -9.05
CA TRP A 197 -9.64 1.94 -9.60
C TRP A 197 -8.45 1.07 -10.02
N PHE A 198 -8.21 -0.05 -9.34
CA PHE A 198 -7.16 -0.99 -9.68
C PHE A 198 -7.25 -1.49 -11.13
N THR A 199 -8.42 -1.94 -11.54
CA THR A 199 -8.62 -2.46 -12.91
C THR A 199 -8.80 -1.34 -13.92
N LEU A 200 -9.41 -0.22 -13.56
CA LEU A 200 -9.77 0.83 -14.52
C LEU A 200 -8.65 1.84 -14.76
N LEU A 201 -7.95 2.31 -13.72
CA LEU A 201 -6.99 3.40 -13.90
C LEU A 201 -5.80 3.02 -14.77
N TRP A 202 -5.28 1.78 -14.69
CA TRP A 202 -4.21 1.40 -15.59
C TRP A 202 -4.65 1.49 -17.05
N SER A 203 -5.90 1.14 -17.36
CA SER A 203 -6.42 1.27 -18.74
C SER A 203 -6.60 2.73 -19.16
N PHE A 204 -6.89 3.62 -18.23
CA PHE A 204 -6.87 5.05 -18.51
C PHE A 204 -5.46 5.51 -18.84
N TRP A 205 -4.49 5.25 -17.98
CA TRP A 205 -3.10 5.69 -18.15
C TRP A 205 -2.43 5.12 -19.40
N THR A 206 -2.73 3.87 -19.74
CA THR A 206 -2.24 3.27 -21.00
C THR A 206 -2.95 3.77 -22.26
N ASN A 207 -3.94 4.64 -22.10
CA ASN A 207 -4.70 5.28 -23.15
C ASN A 207 -4.58 6.82 -23.12
N ASP A 208 -3.52 7.34 -22.52
CA ASP A 208 -3.24 8.77 -22.34
C ASP A 208 -4.39 9.53 -21.64
N CYS A 209 -4.97 8.92 -20.58
CA CYS A 209 -6.09 9.42 -19.81
C CYS A 209 -5.84 9.36 -18.32
N ASP A 210 -6.61 10.12 -17.54
CA ASP A 210 -6.69 10.03 -16.08
C ASP A 210 -8.09 10.43 -15.60
N LEU A 211 -8.27 10.55 -14.26
CA LEU A 211 -9.51 11.08 -13.70
C LEU A 211 -9.64 12.60 -13.93
N PHE A 212 -8.53 13.32 -13.91
CA PHE A 212 -8.48 14.78 -14.04
C PHE A 212 -7.38 15.25 -15.00
N SER A 213 -7.58 16.43 -15.60
CA SER A 213 -6.60 17.15 -16.40
C SER A 213 -6.01 18.32 -15.58
N PRO A 214 -4.71 18.69 -15.70
CA PRO A 214 -3.67 17.94 -16.39
C PRO A 214 -3.36 16.65 -15.65
N TYR A 215 -3.04 15.64 -16.41
CA TYR A 215 -2.76 14.34 -15.82
C TYR A 215 -1.24 14.17 -15.61
N ASN A 216 -0.89 13.39 -14.55
CA ASN A 216 0.49 13.09 -14.19
C ASN A 216 1.34 14.32 -13.76
N GLU A 217 0.71 15.37 -13.29
CA GLU A 217 1.42 16.47 -12.66
C GLU A 217 1.80 16.09 -11.22
N ARG A 218 3.08 16.27 -10.89
CA ARG A 218 3.60 16.11 -9.53
C ARG A 218 3.81 17.42 -8.80
N ASP A 219 3.60 18.51 -9.50
CA ASP A 219 3.72 19.83 -8.93
C ASP A 219 2.45 20.18 -8.13
N ASN A 220 2.57 20.14 -6.81
CA ASN A 220 1.48 20.49 -5.90
C ASN A 220 0.97 21.92 -6.09
N GLU A 221 1.81 22.87 -6.52
CA GLU A 221 1.38 24.23 -6.77
C GLU A 221 0.56 24.30 -8.05
N ALA A 222 0.97 23.61 -9.10
CA ALA A 222 0.20 23.48 -10.33
C ALA A 222 -1.13 22.77 -10.05
N MET A 223 -1.12 21.68 -9.28
CA MET A 223 -2.34 20.97 -8.90
C MET A 223 -3.28 21.80 -8.02
N ALA A 224 -2.75 22.59 -7.10
CA ALA A 224 -3.57 23.48 -6.27
C ALA A 224 -4.25 24.61 -7.08
N LYS A 225 -3.66 24.99 -8.21
CA LYS A 225 -4.21 25.98 -9.16
C LYS A 225 -5.08 25.35 -10.26
N ASN A 226 -5.20 24.02 -10.29
CA ASN A 226 -5.94 23.27 -11.27
C ASN A 226 -7.45 23.58 -11.15
N ASP A 227 -8.14 23.67 -12.28
CA ASP A 227 -9.59 23.78 -12.35
C ASP A 227 -10.32 22.46 -12.08
N TRP A 228 -9.55 21.38 -11.90
CA TRP A 228 -10.03 20.02 -11.64
C TRP A 228 -11.07 19.55 -12.65
N LYS A 229 -10.78 19.78 -13.92
CA LYS A 229 -11.59 19.28 -15.00
C LYS A 229 -11.43 17.76 -15.10
N SER A 230 -12.51 17.02 -14.87
CA SER A 230 -12.50 15.56 -15.03
C SER A 230 -12.37 15.16 -16.50
N MET A 231 -11.57 14.13 -16.75
CA MET A 231 -11.40 13.50 -18.07
C MET A 231 -12.38 12.35 -18.33
N LEU A 232 -13.27 12.01 -17.37
CA LEU A 232 -14.20 10.88 -17.56
C LEU A 232 -15.10 11.02 -18.79
N GLY A 233 -15.45 12.25 -19.18
CA GLY A 233 -16.22 12.51 -20.40
C GLY A 233 -15.41 12.45 -21.69
N ASP A 234 -14.09 12.37 -21.62
CA ASP A 234 -13.22 12.43 -22.78
C ASP A 234 -13.17 11.08 -23.53
N LYS A 235 -12.76 11.13 -24.80
CA LYS A 235 -12.67 9.95 -25.69
C LYS A 235 -11.81 8.84 -25.06
N CYS A 236 -10.66 9.18 -24.46
CA CYS A 236 -9.73 8.23 -23.88
C CYS A 236 -10.33 7.41 -22.72
N ALA A 237 -11.08 8.06 -21.83
CA ALA A 237 -11.76 7.38 -20.71
C ALA A 237 -12.92 6.50 -21.20
N ARG A 238 -13.69 7.02 -22.20
CA ARG A 238 -14.76 6.24 -22.81
C ARG A 238 -14.22 4.97 -23.47
N GLU A 239 -13.16 5.06 -24.27
CA GLU A 239 -12.51 3.90 -24.89
C GLU A 239 -12.08 2.86 -23.85
N ALA A 240 -11.53 3.27 -22.70
CA ALA A 240 -11.12 2.37 -21.65
C ALA A 240 -12.31 1.64 -20.99
N VAL A 241 -13.42 2.35 -20.74
CA VAL A 241 -14.61 1.73 -20.13
C VAL A 241 -15.34 0.86 -21.18
N GLU A 242 -15.40 1.28 -22.42
CA GLU A 242 -15.95 0.45 -23.52
C GLU A 242 -15.13 -0.83 -23.73
N PHE A 243 -13.79 -0.75 -23.65
CA PHE A 243 -12.93 -1.94 -23.68
C PHE A 243 -13.32 -2.97 -22.60
N TRP A 244 -13.54 -2.53 -21.36
CA TRP A 244 -13.94 -3.44 -20.28
C TRP A 244 -15.36 -3.97 -20.46
N TRP A 245 -16.28 -3.13 -20.94
CA TRP A 245 -17.61 -3.57 -21.27
C TRP A 245 -17.59 -4.65 -22.36
N ASP A 246 -16.82 -4.42 -23.42
CA ASP A 246 -16.64 -5.38 -24.51
C ASP A 246 -15.88 -6.64 -24.07
N ALA A 247 -14.89 -6.52 -23.20
CA ALA A 247 -14.15 -7.66 -22.63
C ALA A 247 -15.09 -8.64 -21.88
N ILE A 248 -16.10 -8.10 -21.18
CA ILE A 248 -17.10 -8.87 -20.44
C ILE A 248 -18.20 -9.39 -21.37
N ASN A 249 -18.81 -8.51 -22.18
CA ASN A 249 -20.06 -8.81 -22.85
C ASN A 249 -19.89 -9.28 -24.31
N THR A 250 -18.96 -8.71 -25.06
CA THR A 250 -18.73 -8.98 -26.49
C THR A 250 -17.65 -10.04 -26.68
N HIS A 251 -16.45 -9.80 -26.17
CA HIS A 251 -15.30 -10.70 -26.35
C HIS A 251 -15.34 -11.88 -25.39
N LYS A 252 -16.05 -11.75 -24.27
CA LYS A 252 -16.21 -12.77 -23.21
C LYS A 252 -14.87 -13.30 -22.69
N ILE A 253 -13.86 -12.43 -22.64
CA ILE A 253 -12.54 -12.76 -22.10
C ILE A 253 -12.42 -12.51 -20.61
N SER A 254 -13.44 -11.91 -19.97
CA SER A 254 -13.52 -11.66 -18.54
C SER A 254 -14.82 -12.22 -17.95
N PRO A 255 -14.82 -12.61 -16.65
CA PRO A 255 -16.03 -13.15 -16.02
C PRO A 255 -17.20 -12.17 -16.08
N PRO A 256 -18.45 -12.61 -16.35
CA PRO A 256 -19.62 -11.74 -16.36
C PRO A 256 -19.85 -11.01 -15.03
N GLY A 257 -19.48 -11.64 -13.91
CA GLY A 257 -19.59 -11.08 -12.56
C GLY A 257 -18.42 -10.18 -12.13
N MET A 258 -17.41 -9.94 -12.99
CA MET A 258 -16.16 -9.27 -12.62
C MET A 258 -16.37 -7.87 -12.03
N VAL A 259 -17.42 -7.14 -12.47
CA VAL A 259 -17.78 -5.83 -11.92
C VAL A 259 -18.06 -5.88 -10.41
N GLY A 260 -18.52 -7.03 -9.91
CA GLY A 260 -18.79 -7.29 -8.49
C GLY A 260 -17.64 -7.93 -7.73
N TYR A 261 -16.48 -8.17 -8.36
CA TYR A 261 -15.35 -8.81 -7.70
C TYR A 261 -14.51 -7.79 -6.93
N THR A 262 -14.13 -8.17 -5.71
CA THR A 262 -12.98 -7.59 -5.01
C THR A 262 -11.68 -8.21 -5.56
N ARG A 263 -10.54 -7.74 -5.07
CA ARG A 263 -9.23 -8.36 -5.41
C ARG A 263 -9.17 -9.82 -4.94
N THR A 264 -9.80 -10.14 -3.81
CA THR A 264 -9.79 -11.50 -3.25
C THR A 264 -10.47 -12.50 -4.18
N GLU A 265 -11.64 -12.16 -4.76
CA GLU A 265 -12.30 -13.02 -5.73
C GLU A 265 -11.49 -13.13 -7.03
N ALA A 266 -10.91 -12.03 -7.51
CA ALA A 266 -10.06 -12.05 -8.70
C ALA A 266 -8.82 -12.93 -8.50
N ASP A 267 -8.14 -12.80 -7.35
CA ASP A 267 -6.99 -13.64 -6.97
C ASP A 267 -7.37 -15.12 -6.95
N ALA A 268 -8.52 -15.46 -6.36
CA ALA A 268 -8.98 -16.84 -6.30
C ALA A 268 -9.15 -17.46 -7.69
N VAL A 269 -9.74 -16.73 -8.65
CA VAL A 269 -9.90 -17.17 -10.05
C VAL A 269 -8.53 -17.35 -10.72
N PHE A 270 -7.58 -16.41 -10.54
CA PHE A 270 -6.25 -16.53 -11.13
C PHE A 270 -5.45 -17.69 -10.53
N MET A 271 -5.43 -17.81 -9.20
CA MET A 271 -4.72 -18.89 -8.49
C MET A 271 -5.30 -20.28 -8.76
N ALA A 272 -6.59 -20.37 -9.09
CA ALA A 272 -7.22 -21.63 -9.56
C ALA A 272 -6.74 -22.04 -10.96
N GLY A 273 -6.08 -21.17 -11.71
CA GLY A 273 -5.63 -21.40 -13.08
C GLY A 273 -6.69 -21.10 -14.15
N ASP A 274 -7.82 -20.54 -13.75
CA ASP A 274 -8.95 -20.25 -14.65
C ASP A 274 -8.72 -19.01 -15.53
N ALA A 275 -7.78 -18.12 -15.17
CA ALA A 275 -7.45 -16.93 -15.95
C ALA A 275 -6.02 -16.91 -16.45
N PHE A 276 -5.82 -16.29 -17.63
CA PHE A 276 -4.51 -16.08 -18.23
C PHE A 276 -3.74 -14.94 -17.55
N MET A 277 -4.43 -13.83 -17.29
CA MET A 277 -3.83 -12.63 -16.71
C MET A 277 -4.67 -12.06 -15.57
N THR A 278 -3.98 -11.41 -14.63
CA THR A 278 -4.56 -10.53 -13.61
C THR A 278 -3.63 -9.34 -13.38
N MET A 279 -4.16 -8.25 -12.84
CA MET A 279 -3.37 -7.11 -12.41
C MET A 279 -3.41 -7.03 -10.88
N ASN A 280 -2.24 -6.90 -10.26
CA ASN A 280 -2.14 -6.75 -8.82
C ASN A 280 -0.82 -6.07 -8.42
N ASP A 281 -0.58 -5.90 -7.12
CA ASP A 281 0.69 -5.39 -6.60
C ASP A 281 1.78 -6.45 -6.65
N THR A 282 3.02 -6.02 -6.90
CA THR A 282 4.19 -6.92 -6.94
C THR A 282 4.31 -7.83 -5.71
N PRO A 283 3.97 -7.44 -4.44
CA PRO A 283 4.05 -8.33 -3.30
C PRO A 283 3.12 -9.56 -3.33
N LEU A 284 2.23 -9.66 -4.31
CA LEU A 284 1.44 -10.89 -4.53
C LEU A 284 2.24 -11.99 -5.26
N TRP A 285 3.45 -11.69 -5.77
CA TRP A 285 4.32 -12.66 -6.42
C TRP A 285 4.52 -13.93 -5.60
N GLY A 286 4.86 -13.78 -4.31
CA GLY A 286 5.06 -14.91 -3.41
C GLY A 286 3.81 -15.76 -3.28
N LYS A 287 2.64 -15.13 -3.09
CA LYS A 287 1.35 -15.82 -2.98
C LYS A 287 0.97 -16.59 -4.23
N TYR A 288 1.17 -16.00 -5.41
CA TYR A 288 0.84 -16.67 -6.68
C TYR A 288 1.78 -17.82 -7.00
N ASN A 289 3.00 -17.82 -6.45
CA ASN A 289 3.99 -18.87 -6.63
C ASN A 289 4.09 -19.84 -5.43
N ASP A 290 3.23 -19.71 -4.40
CA ASP A 290 3.16 -20.68 -3.31
C ASP A 290 2.43 -21.95 -3.77
N PRO A 291 3.13 -23.12 -3.83
CA PRO A 291 2.52 -24.37 -4.28
C PRO A 291 1.42 -24.90 -3.34
N ASN A 292 1.38 -24.42 -2.08
CA ASN A 292 0.34 -24.80 -1.12
C ASN A 292 -0.95 -24.00 -1.30
N ALA A 293 -0.88 -22.84 -1.97
CA ALA A 293 -2.01 -21.91 -2.10
C ALA A 293 -2.47 -21.71 -3.56
N SER A 294 -1.60 -21.98 -4.55
CA SER A 294 -1.83 -21.60 -5.94
C SER A 294 -1.56 -22.76 -6.92
N LYS A 295 -2.53 -23.10 -7.76
CA LYS A 295 -2.39 -24.09 -8.84
C LYS A 295 -1.51 -23.59 -9.98
N VAL A 296 -1.20 -22.30 -10.00
CA VAL A 296 -0.34 -21.65 -11.00
C VAL A 296 1.08 -21.38 -10.49
N ALA A 297 1.44 -21.91 -9.32
CA ALA A 297 2.78 -21.80 -8.77
C ALA A 297 3.85 -22.27 -9.77
N GLY A 298 4.93 -21.48 -9.91
CA GLY A 298 6.01 -21.70 -10.88
C GLY A 298 5.66 -21.37 -12.34
N LYS A 299 4.39 -21.11 -12.65
CA LYS A 299 3.87 -20.82 -14.00
C LYS A 299 3.57 -19.34 -14.23
N VAL A 300 3.77 -18.49 -13.22
CA VAL A 300 3.47 -17.06 -13.26
C VAL A 300 4.70 -16.26 -13.65
N GLN A 301 4.51 -15.16 -14.35
CA GLN A 301 5.51 -14.14 -14.63
C GLN A 301 4.87 -12.75 -14.52
N MET A 302 5.69 -11.72 -14.26
CA MET A 302 5.31 -10.31 -14.26
C MET A 302 5.50 -9.72 -15.65
N GLY A 303 4.62 -8.77 -16.04
CA GLY A 303 4.68 -8.12 -17.35
C GLY A 303 4.13 -6.69 -17.31
N ALA A 304 4.49 -5.90 -18.32
CA ALA A 304 4.05 -4.51 -18.48
C ALA A 304 2.54 -4.41 -18.78
N PHE A 305 1.98 -3.24 -18.57
CA PHE A 305 0.59 -2.95 -18.96
C PHE A 305 0.44 -2.93 -20.50
N PRO A 306 -0.55 -3.64 -21.04
CA PRO A 306 -0.92 -3.49 -22.45
C PRO A 306 -1.39 -2.08 -22.77
N LEU A 307 -0.96 -1.52 -23.91
CA LEU A 307 -1.26 -0.17 -24.31
C LEU A 307 -2.61 -0.04 -25.03
N GLY A 308 -3.33 1.05 -24.73
CA GLY A 308 -4.58 1.38 -25.37
C GLY A 308 -4.41 1.98 -26.78
N PRO A 309 -5.51 2.14 -27.56
CA PRO A 309 -5.44 2.60 -28.93
C PRO A 309 -5.09 4.08 -29.09
N SER A 310 -5.34 4.91 -28.10
CA SER A 310 -5.08 6.36 -28.15
C SER A 310 -3.74 6.77 -27.57
N THR A 311 -2.94 5.84 -27.01
CA THR A 311 -1.66 6.19 -26.38
C THR A 311 -0.59 6.58 -27.39
N THR A 312 0.18 7.59 -27.03
CA THR A 312 1.41 8.00 -27.73
C THR A 312 2.67 7.48 -27.05
N ARG A 313 2.52 6.77 -25.92
CA ARG A 313 3.60 6.32 -25.03
C ARG A 313 4.09 4.93 -25.37
N LYS A 314 5.35 4.66 -25.01
CA LYS A 314 5.96 3.33 -25.16
C LYS A 314 5.73 2.42 -23.95
N GLY A 315 5.25 2.95 -22.84
CA GLY A 315 4.98 2.21 -21.61
C GLY A 315 4.47 3.14 -20.52
N VAL A 316 3.84 2.56 -19.56
CA VAL A 316 3.33 3.23 -18.36
C VAL A 316 3.59 2.33 -17.18
N ALA A 317 4.06 2.89 -16.08
CA ALA A 317 4.15 2.21 -14.79
C ALA A 317 3.20 2.86 -13.79
N TRP A 318 2.66 2.07 -12.90
CA TRP A 318 1.97 2.57 -11.73
C TRP A 318 2.83 2.34 -10.50
N ARG A 319 3.20 3.41 -9.84
CA ARG A 319 3.99 3.38 -8.61
C ARG A 319 3.15 3.93 -7.47
N ALA A 320 3.19 3.23 -6.35
CA ALA A 320 2.64 3.63 -5.08
C ALA A 320 3.65 3.28 -3.99
N ALA A 321 3.53 3.85 -2.83
CA ALA A 321 4.36 3.48 -1.68
C ALA A 321 3.48 3.15 -0.49
N TRP A 322 3.89 2.14 0.26
CA TRP A 322 3.32 1.81 1.55
C TRP A 322 4.28 2.20 2.65
N PHE A 323 3.71 2.62 3.76
CA PHE A 323 4.43 3.25 4.85
C PHE A 323 4.06 2.65 6.19
N TRP A 324 4.96 2.82 7.15
CA TRP A 324 4.65 2.77 8.56
C TRP A 324 4.61 4.19 9.13
N ALA A 325 3.54 4.52 9.83
CA ALA A 325 3.36 5.83 10.46
C ALA A 325 3.13 5.67 11.97
N ILE A 326 3.40 6.73 12.71
CA ILE A 326 3.31 6.78 14.16
C ILE A 326 2.20 7.77 14.52
N PRO A 327 1.11 7.35 15.18
CA PRO A 327 0.08 8.28 15.64
C PRO A 327 0.61 9.30 16.66
N LYS A 328 0.21 10.55 16.49
CA LYS A 328 0.67 11.68 17.33
C LYS A 328 0.21 11.58 18.78
N ALA A 329 -0.91 10.91 19.04
CA ALA A 329 -1.55 10.85 20.37
C ALA A 329 -0.82 9.94 21.37
N ILE A 330 0.07 9.05 20.94
CA ILE A 330 0.77 8.12 21.83
C ILE A 330 1.83 8.83 22.66
N SER A 331 2.30 8.19 23.72
CA SER A 331 3.28 8.76 24.66
C SER A 331 4.65 9.01 24.00
N PRO A 332 5.45 9.99 24.49
CA PRO A 332 6.79 10.25 23.98
C PRO A 332 7.71 9.02 23.99
N GLY A 333 7.60 8.16 25.03
CA GLY A 333 8.38 6.93 25.13
C GLY A 333 8.00 5.92 24.04
N GLN A 334 6.71 5.78 23.73
CA GLN A 334 6.22 4.91 22.63
C GLN A 334 6.67 5.44 21.27
N LYS A 335 6.61 6.77 21.04
CA LYS A 335 7.11 7.39 19.82
C LYS A 335 8.59 7.09 19.58
N ALA A 336 9.42 7.30 20.62
CA ALA A 336 10.86 7.02 20.54
C ALA A 336 11.13 5.55 20.21
N LEU A 337 10.41 4.63 20.83
CA LEU A 337 10.55 3.18 20.61
C LEU A 337 10.09 2.79 19.19
N ALA A 338 8.97 3.34 18.73
CA ALA A 338 8.48 3.13 17.37
C ALA A 338 9.49 3.63 16.32
N LYS A 339 10.04 4.83 16.49
CA LYS A 339 11.06 5.39 15.60
C LYS A 339 12.33 4.52 15.54
N GLN A 340 12.76 3.93 16.68
CA GLN A 340 13.90 2.99 16.70
C GLN A 340 13.61 1.75 15.85
N LEU A 341 12.42 1.15 15.97
CA LEU A 341 12.01 0.00 15.17
C LEU A 341 11.95 0.35 13.69
N LEU A 342 11.32 1.47 13.32
CA LEU A 342 11.20 1.88 11.91
C LEU A 342 12.55 2.22 11.30
N ASN A 343 13.47 2.82 12.08
CA ASN A 343 14.83 3.06 11.63
C ASN A 343 15.57 1.75 11.34
N TRP A 344 15.47 0.77 12.26
CA TRP A 344 16.10 -0.54 12.07
C TRP A 344 15.55 -1.28 10.85
N ILE A 345 14.24 -1.24 10.60
CA ILE A 345 13.63 -1.85 9.40
C ILE A 345 14.22 -1.25 8.13
N GLY A 346 14.35 0.08 8.07
CA GLY A 346 14.89 0.76 6.90
C GLY A 346 16.40 0.59 6.72
N GLU A 347 17.18 0.48 7.80
CA GLU A 347 18.64 0.29 7.74
C GLU A 347 19.05 -1.17 7.48
N SER A 348 18.20 -2.15 7.81
CA SER A 348 18.54 -3.57 7.72
C SER A 348 18.46 -4.08 6.28
N ASP A 349 19.62 -4.41 5.71
CA ASP A 349 19.73 -5.03 4.38
C ASP A 349 18.94 -6.34 4.29
N GLU A 350 18.97 -7.14 5.36
CA GLU A 350 18.28 -8.43 5.42
C GLU A 350 16.77 -8.25 5.28
N VAL A 351 16.18 -7.30 6.02
CA VAL A 351 14.75 -6.98 5.95
C VAL A 351 14.35 -6.49 4.55
N GLN A 352 15.17 -5.61 3.98
CA GLN A 352 14.92 -5.02 2.67
C GLN A 352 15.04 -6.05 1.53
N VAL A 353 16.05 -6.92 1.58
CA VAL A 353 16.21 -8.00 0.58
C VAL A 353 15.10 -9.04 0.71
N ASP A 354 14.69 -9.37 1.95
CA ASP A 354 13.64 -10.34 2.21
C ASP A 354 12.27 -9.86 1.72
N ALA A 355 12.00 -8.55 1.76
CA ALA A 355 10.77 -7.98 1.19
C ALA A 355 10.58 -8.41 -0.27
N TRP A 356 11.63 -8.36 -1.09
CA TRP A 356 11.60 -8.85 -2.47
C TRP A 356 11.53 -10.38 -2.54
N LYS A 357 12.49 -11.06 -1.90
CA LYS A 357 12.65 -12.52 -2.05
C LYS A 357 11.44 -13.31 -1.56
N ALA A 358 10.83 -12.89 -0.46
CA ALA A 358 9.69 -13.59 0.13
C ALA A 358 8.35 -13.23 -0.52
N THR A 359 8.21 -12.00 -1.01
CA THR A 359 6.90 -11.52 -1.45
C THR A 359 6.87 -10.92 -2.86
N GLY A 360 7.99 -10.40 -3.38
CA GLY A 360 8.06 -9.57 -4.58
C GLY A 360 7.89 -8.06 -4.29
N GLY A 361 7.85 -7.66 -3.01
CA GLY A 361 7.81 -6.24 -2.62
C GLY A 361 9.10 -5.51 -2.98
N ILE A 362 9.00 -4.34 -3.59
CA ILE A 362 10.17 -3.57 -4.02
C ILE A 362 10.76 -2.84 -2.81
N PRO A 363 12.02 -3.10 -2.43
CA PRO A 363 12.65 -2.40 -1.31
C PRO A 363 12.63 -0.89 -1.49
N ALA A 364 12.34 -0.12 -0.44
CA ALA A 364 12.39 1.33 -0.46
C ALA A 364 13.84 1.88 -0.52
N VAL A 365 14.83 1.07 -0.15
CA VAL A 365 16.24 1.47 -0.05
C VAL A 365 16.96 1.33 -1.39
N THR A 366 17.39 2.46 -1.94
CA THR A 366 17.96 2.57 -3.30
C THR A 366 19.17 1.64 -3.52
N ARG A 367 20.11 1.54 -2.56
CA ARG A 367 21.28 0.64 -2.68
C ARG A 367 20.88 -0.84 -2.79
N ILE A 368 19.78 -1.22 -2.15
CA ILE A 368 19.27 -2.61 -2.21
C ILE A 368 18.63 -2.87 -3.57
N GLN A 369 17.87 -1.91 -4.13
CA GLN A 369 17.36 -2.03 -5.50
C GLN A 369 18.49 -2.20 -6.52
N GLN A 370 19.59 -1.42 -6.37
CA GLN A 370 20.77 -1.51 -7.24
C GLN A 370 21.49 -2.86 -7.10
N ARG A 371 21.57 -3.39 -5.89
CA ARG A 371 22.12 -4.72 -5.61
C ARG A 371 21.28 -5.83 -6.23
N LEU A 372 19.96 -5.83 -5.96
CA LEU A 372 19.05 -6.83 -6.48
C LEU A 372 19.01 -6.83 -8.02
N ALA A 373 19.09 -5.65 -8.66
CA ALA A 373 19.15 -5.57 -10.12
C ALA A 373 20.38 -6.24 -10.74
N LYS A 374 21.46 -6.40 -9.98
CA LYS A 374 22.66 -7.13 -10.42
C LYS A 374 22.59 -8.63 -10.12
N GLU A 375 21.92 -9.00 -9.05
CA GLU A 375 21.89 -10.37 -8.51
C GLU A 375 20.68 -11.19 -8.98
N ASP A 376 19.56 -10.53 -9.33
CA ASP A 376 18.28 -11.16 -9.63
C ASP A 376 17.72 -10.70 -10.98
N PRO A 377 17.73 -11.58 -12.01
CA PRO A 377 17.20 -11.24 -13.34
C PRO A 377 15.71 -10.84 -13.32
N LEU A 378 14.89 -11.41 -12.41
CA LEU A 378 13.48 -11.05 -12.29
C LEU A 378 13.35 -9.63 -11.72
N PHE A 379 14.16 -9.29 -10.70
CA PHE A 379 14.18 -7.92 -10.18
C PHE A 379 14.62 -6.92 -11.24
N LEU A 380 15.67 -7.24 -12.03
CA LEU A 380 16.11 -6.42 -13.13
C LEU A 380 14.99 -6.18 -14.17
N GLN A 381 14.26 -7.24 -14.55
CA GLN A 381 13.11 -7.12 -15.44
C GLN A 381 12.03 -6.19 -14.87
N VAL A 382 11.65 -6.39 -13.60
CA VAL A 382 10.63 -5.56 -12.92
C VAL A 382 11.11 -4.12 -12.81
N LYS A 383 12.38 -3.90 -12.45
CA LYS A 383 12.97 -2.57 -12.40
C LYS A 383 12.89 -1.85 -13.75
N THR A 384 13.27 -2.52 -14.83
CA THR A 384 13.24 -1.94 -16.19
C THR A 384 11.83 -1.60 -16.64
N ILE A 385 10.85 -2.46 -16.34
CA ILE A 385 9.46 -2.27 -16.76
C ILE A 385 8.77 -1.16 -15.97
N LEU A 386 9.08 -1.02 -14.67
CA LEU A 386 8.26 -0.26 -13.74
C LEU A 386 9.01 0.90 -13.08
N ILE A 387 10.25 0.68 -12.60
CA ILE A 387 10.98 1.71 -11.85
C ILE A 387 11.59 2.72 -12.82
N ASP A 388 12.13 2.24 -13.95
CA ASP A 388 12.78 3.07 -14.97
C ASP A 388 11.77 3.62 -16.01
N ALA A 389 10.53 3.15 -16.01
CA ALA A 389 9.48 3.61 -16.91
C ALA A 389 8.84 4.93 -16.45
N PRO A 390 8.25 5.72 -17.36
CA PRO A 390 7.36 6.80 -16.96
C PRO A 390 6.23 6.26 -16.09
N PHE A 391 6.03 6.85 -14.93
CA PHE A 391 5.04 6.34 -14.00
C PHE A 391 3.91 7.33 -13.76
N HIS A 392 2.77 6.78 -13.33
CA HIS A 392 1.59 7.51 -12.92
C HIS A 392 1.36 7.40 -11.41
N ILE A 393 0.82 8.48 -10.89
CA ILE A 393 0.18 8.56 -9.59
C ILE A 393 -1.20 9.14 -9.81
N VAL A 394 -2.13 8.87 -8.91
CA VAL A 394 -3.46 9.49 -8.96
C VAL A 394 -3.37 10.89 -8.37
N PRO A 395 -3.55 11.98 -9.15
CA PRO A 395 -3.38 13.34 -8.63
C PRO A 395 -4.27 13.63 -7.41
N ALA A 396 -5.47 13.06 -7.37
CA ALA A 396 -6.41 13.21 -6.27
C ALA A 396 -5.91 12.66 -4.92
N TYR A 397 -4.87 11.82 -4.87
CA TYR A 397 -4.22 11.38 -3.64
C TYR A 397 -3.69 12.52 -2.79
N TYR A 398 -3.35 13.63 -3.40
CA TYR A 398 -2.82 14.80 -2.70
C TYR A 398 -3.88 15.67 -2.05
N PHE A 399 -5.16 15.29 -2.09
CA PHE A 399 -6.27 16.09 -1.61
C PHE A 399 -7.19 15.31 -0.68
N LYS A 400 -7.72 16.00 0.33
CA LYS A 400 -8.66 15.44 1.32
C LYS A 400 -9.95 14.87 0.70
N GLN A 401 -10.28 15.29 -0.52
CA GLN A 401 -11.47 14.87 -1.25
C GLN A 401 -11.34 13.45 -1.85
N TRP A 402 -10.16 12.84 -1.83
CA TRP A 402 -9.93 11.55 -2.46
C TRP A 402 -10.95 10.46 -2.11
N PRO A 403 -11.37 10.25 -0.84
CA PRO A 403 -12.38 9.24 -0.53
C PRO A 403 -13.71 9.44 -1.26
N GLU A 404 -14.18 10.71 -1.37
CA GLU A 404 -15.42 11.03 -2.09
C GLU A 404 -15.25 10.90 -3.60
N VAL A 405 -14.11 11.31 -4.15
CA VAL A 405 -13.75 11.13 -5.56
C VAL A 405 -13.74 9.64 -5.91
N HIS A 406 -13.08 8.82 -5.10
CA HIS A 406 -12.95 7.39 -5.32
C HIS A 406 -14.32 6.67 -5.29
N ALA A 407 -15.16 6.96 -4.31
CA ALA A 407 -16.51 6.40 -4.24
C ALA A 407 -17.35 6.80 -5.46
N THR A 408 -17.34 8.10 -5.83
CA THR A 408 -18.09 8.62 -6.98
C THR A 408 -17.60 8.03 -8.30
N PHE A 409 -16.28 7.85 -8.47
CA PHE A 409 -15.70 7.19 -9.62
C PHE A 409 -16.15 5.72 -9.71
N SER A 410 -16.08 5.01 -8.60
CA SER A 410 -16.48 3.59 -8.53
C SER A 410 -17.96 3.39 -8.88
N ASP A 411 -18.85 4.23 -8.35
CA ASP A 411 -20.28 4.19 -8.68
C ASP A 411 -20.54 4.50 -10.16
N THR A 412 -19.84 5.50 -10.70
CA THR A 412 -19.93 5.88 -12.12
C THR A 412 -19.48 4.72 -13.02
N ALA A 413 -18.34 4.12 -12.71
CA ALA A 413 -17.79 3.00 -13.45
C ALA A 413 -18.70 1.76 -13.40
N THR A 414 -19.19 1.43 -12.21
CA THR A 414 -20.14 0.32 -12.03
C THR A 414 -21.41 0.53 -12.86
N LYS A 415 -22.00 1.74 -12.82
CA LYS A 415 -23.17 2.08 -13.62
C LYS A 415 -22.89 1.98 -15.12
N ALA A 416 -21.73 2.43 -15.57
CA ALA A 416 -21.33 2.35 -16.98
C ALA A 416 -21.15 0.90 -17.44
N LEU A 417 -20.48 0.07 -16.63
CA LEU A 417 -20.15 -1.32 -17.00
C LEU A 417 -21.34 -2.28 -16.89
N THR A 418 -22.34 -1.99 -16.04
CA THR A 418 -23.56 -2.79 -15.89
C THR A 418 -24.72 -2.30 -16.76
N GLY A 419 -24.60 -1.12 -17.36
CA GLY A 419 -25.57 -0.53 -18.27
C GLY A 419 -25.39 -0.97 -19.71
N LYS A 420 -26.08 -0.28 -20.62
CA LYS A 420 -25.94 -0.50 -22.05
C LYS A 420 -24.68 0.19 -22.57
N ARG A 421 -24.05 -0.40 -23.59
CA ARG A 421 -22.82 0.13 -24.21
C ARG A 421 -23.00 1.56 -24.74
N GLU A 422 -24.13 1.83 -25.38
CA GLU A 422 -24.47 3.14 -25.93
C GLU A 422 -24.61 4.25 -24.88
N ASP A 423 -24.89 3.92 -23.61
CA ASP A 423 -25.05 4.87 -22.52
C ASP A 423 -23.74 5.22 -21.82
N ILE A 424 -22.64 4.49 -22.06
CA ILE A 424 -21.36 4.67 -21.36
C ILE A 424 -20.88 6.12 -21.41
N GLY A 425 -20.87 6.73 -22.59
CA GLY A 425 -20.42 8.11 -22.77
C GLY A 425 -21.24 9.12 -21.94
N LYS A 426 -22.55 8.96 -21.87
CA LYS A 426 -23.45 9.79 -21.06
C LYS A 426 -23.15 9.62 -19.58
N VAL A 427 -23.08 8.36 -19.10
CA VAL A 427 -22.81 8.04 -17.68
C VAL A 427 -21.48 8.62 -17.23
N LEU A 428 -20.42 8.48 -18.05
CA LEU A 428 -19.11 9.02 -17.75
C LEU A 428 -19.08 10.56 -17.73
N THR A 429 -19.78 11.21 -18.65
CA THR A 429 -19.89 12.68 -18.68
C THR A 429 -20.60 13.21 -17.42
N GLU A 430 -21.67 12.57 -16.99
CA GLU A 430 -22.38 12.94 -15.75
C GLU A 430 -21.52 12.70 -14.50
N GLY A 431 -20.81 11.56 -14.44
CA GLY A 431 -19.86 11.24 -13.37
C GLY A 431 -18.70 12.24 -13.32
N GLY A 432 -18.15 12.61 -14.47
CA GLY A 432 -17.06 13.58 -14.57
C GLY A 432 -17.43 14.96 -14.05
N LYS A 433 -18.65 15.43 -14.29
CA LYS A 433 -19.16 16.69 -13.72
C LYS A 433 -19.15 16.63 -12.19
N LYS A 434 -19.65 15.53 -11.60
CA LYS A 434 -19.65 15.34 -10.14
C LYS A 434 -18.24 15.31 -9.56
N LEU A 435 -17.30 14.61 -10.20
CA LEU A 435 -15.89 14.59 -9.76
C LEU A 435 -15.28 16.00 -9.76
N SER A 436 -15.52 16.78 -10.82
CA SER A 436 -15.05 18.17 -10.89
C SER A 436 -15.68 19.06 -9.79
N GLU A 437 -16.95 18.87 -9.47
CA GLU A 437 -17.62 19.58 -8.39
C GLU A 437 -17.04 19.24 -7.01
N ILE A 438 -16.74 17.95 -6.74
CA ILE A 438 -16.13 17.50 -5.48
C ILE A 438 -14.77 18.17 -5.29
N MET A 439 -13.92 18.20 -6.30
CA MET A 439 -12.57 18.75 -6.21
C MET A 439 -12.52 20.29 -6.07
N ARG A 440 -13.57 21.00 -6.48
CA ARG A 440 -13.67 22.46 -6.36
C ARG A 440 -14.20 22.95 -5.00
N ARG A 441 -14.64 22.04 -4.12
CA ARG A 441 -15.04 22.35 -2.73
C ARG A 441 -13.80 22.43 -1.82
#